data_518793edb0791a0c8beb814e9b6e5b27
#
_entry.id   518793edb0791a0c8beb814e9b6e5b27
#
_cell.length_a   1.000
_cell.length_b   1.000
_cell.length_c   1.000
_cell.angle_alpha   90.00
_cell.angle_beta   90.00
_cell.angle_gamma   90.00
#
_symmetry.space_group_name_H-M   'P 1'
#
loop_
_entity.id
_entity.type
_entity.pdbx_description
1 polymer ?
#
loop_
_entity_poly.entity_id
_entity_poly.type
_entity_poly.pdbx_seq_one_letter_code
_entity_poly.pdbx_strand_id
1 'polypeptide(L)'
;MQKIYQLFFLYLFTYSLSASETYAINSYAIGDISIKTLFENHEGFQNNYEEYQPGELLDPVLFHDIEIYVLFGIWCHDSQREVPRLLRLLNTLNIQENYIHLIGLNFSKNEPQDRGKHFQIKRTPTFVFLRNQKEVGRIIEMPEISLEADLLKILGSLD
;
A
#
# COMPACT_ATOMS: atom_id res chain seq x y z
N MET A 1 -46.42 0.95 47.79
CA MET A 1 -45.26 1.72 47.39
C MET A 1 -44.12 0.76 46.97
N GLN A 2 -44.31 -0.03 45.90
CA GLN A 2 -43.32 -1.06 45.55
C GLN A 2 -43.35 -1.39 44.05
N LYS A 3 -43.53 -0.42 43.14
CA LYS A 3 -43.57 -0.62 41.68
C LYS A 3 -42.76 0.38 40.86
N ILE A 4 -41.87 1.19 41.45
CA ILE A 4 -41.13 2.24 40.73
C ILE A 4 -39.63 1.88 40.50
N TYR A 5 -39.10 0.84 41.16
CA TYR A 5 -37.67 0.50 41.10
C TYR A 5 -37.25 -0.45 39.96
N GLN A 6 -38.18 -0.98 39.14
CA GLN A 6 -37.87 -1.95 38.10
C GLN A 6 -37.67 -1.34 36.70
N LEU A 7 -37.90 -0.05 36.49
CA LEU A 7 -37.74 0.60 35.19
C LEU A 7 -36.41 1.37 35.02
N PHE A 8 -35.59 1.45 36.06
CA PHE A 8 -34.30 2.19 36.00
C PHE A 8 -33.09 1.32 35.68
N PHE A 9 -33.22 -0.02 35.66
CA PHE A 9 -32.10 -0.95 35.42
C PHE A 9 -31.97 -1.38 33.98
N LEU A 10 -32.88 -1.01 33.08
CA LEU A 10 -32.83 -1.40 31.65
C LEU A 10 -32.20 -0.33 30.75
N TYR A 11 -31.79 0.81 31.29
CA TYR A 11 -31.26 1.93 30.48
C TYR A 11 -29.74 2.10 30.53
N LEU A 12 -29.00 1.23 31.22
CA LEU A 12 -27.54 1.31 31.38
C LEU A 12 -26.77 0.28 30.54
N PHE A 13 -27.45 -0.48 29.68
CA PHE A 13 -26.76 -1.55 28.90
C PHE A 13 -26.59 -1.25 27.42
N THR A 14 -26.85 -0.03 26.97
CA THR A 14 -26.78 0.32 25.52
C THR A 14 -25.66 1.27 25.13
N TYR A 15 -24.66 1.54 25.98
CA TYR A 15 -23.55 2.44 25.66
C TYR A 15 -22.16 1.77 25.75
N SER A 16 -21.98 0.60 25.18
CA SER A 16 -20.66 -0.06 25.16
C SER A 16 -20.28 -0.68 23.81
N LEU A 17 -20.84 -0.18 22.70
CA LEU A 17 -20.57 -0.80 21.40
C LEU A 17 -20.00 0.14 20.34
N SER A 18 -19.36 1.24 20.69
CA SER A 18 -18.82 2.15 19.68
C SER A 18 -17.31 2.46 19.79
N ALA A 19 -16.60 1.88 20.78
CA ALA A 19 -15.18 2.13 20.94
C ALA A 19 -14.27 1.09 20.25
N SER A 20 -14.82 -0.06 19.82
CA SER A 20 -14.03 -1.13 19.19
C SER A 20 -13.89 -0.99 17.66
N GLU A 21 -14.79 -0.26 17.00
CA GLU A 21 -14.74 -0.13 15.54
C GLU A 21 -13.68 0.87 15.07
N THR A 22 -13.40 1.91 15.84
CA THR A 22 -12.40 2.93 15.45
C THR A 22 -10.94 2.46 15.56
N TYR A 23 -10.65 1.44 16.39
CA TYR A 23 -9.30 0.86 16.47
C TYR A 23 -9.03 -0.16 15.36
N ALA A 24 -10.04 -0.77 14.78
CA ALA A 24 -9.90 -1.73 13.71
C ALA A 24 -9.44 -1.10 12.39
N ILE A 25 -9.84 0.15 12.09
CA ILE A 25 -9.54 0.83 10.83
C ILE A 25 -8.03 1.10 10.66
N ASN A 26 -7.30 1.37 11.73
CA ASN A 26 -5.85 1.60 11.65
C ASN A 26 -4.99 0.33 11.58
N SER A 27 -5.53 -0.85 11.90
CA SER A 27 -4.79 -2.11 11.85
C SER A 27 -4.79 -2.76 10.45
N TYR A 28 -5.70 -2.38 9.56
CA TYR A 28 -5.83 -2.96 8.21
C TYR A 28 -4.76 -2.52 7.21
N ALA A 29 -3.85 -1.65 7.61
CA ALA A 29 -2.80 -1.13 6.74
C ALA A 29 -1.40 -1.60 7.15
N ILE A 30 -1.29 -2.70 7.91
CA ILE A 30 -0.02 -3.34 8.26
C ILE A 30 -0.05 -4.79 7.77
N GLY A 31 0.92 -5.18 6.95
CA GLY A 31 0.96 -6.46 6.25
C GLY A 31 0.34 -6.37 4.86
N ASP A 32 -0.15 -7.50 4.35
CA ASP A 32 -0.73 -7.54 3.00
C ASP A 32 -2.03 -6.74 2.93
N ILE A 33 -2.13 -5.90 1.90
CA ILE A 33 -3.33 -5.12 1.62
C ILE A 33 -3.66 -5.19 0.12
N SER A 34 -4.93 -5.32 -0.23
CA SER A 34 -5.34 -5.25 -1.64
C SER A 34 -5.41 -3.80 -2.12
N ILE A 35 -5.25 -3.57 -3.43
CA ILE A 35 -5.43 -2.24 -4.05
C ILE A 35 -6.82 -1.69 -3.72
N LYS A 36 -7.84 -2.54 -3.82
CA LYS A 36 -9.22 -2.20 -3.48
C LYS A 36 -9.32 -1.70 -2.03
N THR A 37 -8.82 -2.48 -1.07
CA THR A 37 -8.88 -2.11 0.36
C THR A 37 -8.10 -0.82 0.64
N LEU A 38 -6.95 -0.62 -0.02
CA LEU A 38 -6.16 0.60 0.11
C LEU A 38 -6.98 1.82 -0.31
N PHE A 39 -7.64 1.79 -1.46
CA PHE A 39 -8.39 2.93 -1.98
C PHE A 39 -9.70 3.16 -1.23
N GLU A 40 -10.43 2.11 -0.86
CA GLU A 40 -11.69 2.24 -0.09
C GLU A 40 -11.48 2.88 1.29
N ASN A 41 -10.32 2.67 1.92
CA ASN A 41 -10.07 3.14 3.29
C ASN A 41 -9.14 4.35 3.39
N HIS A 42 -8.49 4.76 2.29
CA HIS A 42 -7.50 5.84 2.30
C HIS A 42 -7.67 6.76 1.09
N GLU A 43 -8.57 7.72 1.20
CA GLU A 43 -8.94 8.69 0.15
C GLU A 43 -7.72 9.36 -0.51
N GLY A 44 -6.68 9.69 0.26
CA GLY A 44 -5.48 10.32 -0.30
C GLY A 44 -4.75 9.44 -1.32
N PHE A 45 -4.81 8.10 -1.18
CA PHE A 45 -4.25 7.19 -2.19
C PHE A 45 -5.14 7.13 -3.43
N GLN A 46 -6.46 7.08 -3.26
CA GLN A 46 -7.39 7.06 -4.38
C GLN A 46 -7.30 8.35 -5.21
N ASN A 47 -7.34 9.51 -4.56
CA ASN A 47 -7.27 10.81 -5.25
C ASN A 47 -5.98 10.93 -6.07
N ASN A 48 -4.82 10.59 -5.50
CA ASN A 48 -3.55 10.61 -6.23
C ASN A 48 -3.50 9.60 -7.39
N TYR A 49 -4.20 8.47 -7.27
CA TYR A 49 -4.34 7.51 -8.38
C TYR A 49 -5.17 8.07 -9.54
N GLU A 50 -6.27 8.74 -9.24
CA GLU A 50 -7.16 9.31 -10.24
C GLU A 50 -6.55 10.53 -10.95
N GLU A 51 -5.81 11.34 -10.21
CA GLU A 51 -5.16 12.55 -10.73
C GLU A 51 -3.92 12.25 -11.59
N TYR A 52 -3.21 11.15 -11.29
CA TYR A 52 -1.96 10.86 -11.99
C TYR A 52 -2.20 10.39 -13.42
N GLN A 53 -1.50 11.02 -14.36
CA GLN A 53 -1.44 10.63 -15.76
C GLN A 53 0.00 10.17 -16.05
N PRO A 54 0.21 8.88 -16.38
CA PRO A 54 1.52 8.40 -16.80
C PRO A 54 2.02 9.19 -18.02
N GLY A 55 3.33 9.42 -18.06
CA GLY A 55 3.99 10.08 -19.17
C GLY A 55 4.19 9.14 -20.36
N GLU A 56 5.44 8.96 -20.79
CA GLU A 56 5.78 8.01 -21.84
C GLU A 56 5.50 6.57 -21.38
N LEU A 57 4.71 5.82 -22.16
CA LEU A 57 4.38 4.45 -21.82
C LEU A 57 5.56 3.52 -22.10
N LEU A 58 5.88 2.70 -21.10
CA LEU A 58 6.85 1.61 -21.22
C LEU A 58 6.29 0.45 -22.03
N ASP A 59 7.16 -0.36 -22.64
CA ASP A 59 6.74 -1.64 -23.20
C ASP A 59 6.40 -2.61 -22.06
N PRO A 60 5.17 -3.17 -22.01
CA PRO A 60 4.79 -4.14 -21.00
C PRO A 60 5.68 -5.37 -20.90
N VAL A 61 6.41 -5.70 -21.98
CA VAL A 61 7.35 -6.83 -22.01
C VAL A 61 8.47 -6.69 -20.97
N LEU A 62 8.84 -5.47 -20.58
CA LEU A 62 9.83 -5.21 -19.53
C LEU A 62 9.44 -5.83 -18.19
N PHE A 63 8.13 -6.01 -17.95
CA PHE A 63 7.57 -6.57 -16.72
C PHE A 63 7.39 -8.09 -16.79
N HIS A 64 7.82 -8.74 -17.86
CA HIS A 64 7.75 -10.19 -17.95
C HIS A 64 8.58 -10.83 -16.83
N ASP A 65 7.94 -11.74 -16.04
CA ASP A 65 8.54 -12.42 -14.88
C ASP A 65 9.01 -11.47 -13.76
N ILE A 66 8.47 -10.25 -13.69
CA ILE A 66 8.76 -9.31 -12.60
C ILE A 66 7.68 -9.38 -11.52
N GLU A 67 8.09 -9.65 -10.29
CA GLU A 67 7.31 -9.43 -9.08
C GLU A 67 7.65 -8.07 -8.48
N ILE A 68 6.63 -7.32 -8.09
CA ILE A 68 6.75 -5.94 -7.61
C ILE A 68 6.32 -5.90 -6.15
N TYR A 69 7.26 -5.66 -5.25
CA TYR A 69 6.99 -5.50 -3.83
C TYR A 69 6.94 -4.01 -3.49
N VAL A 70 5.78 -3.54 -3.06
CA VAL A 70 5.50 -2.16 -2.68
C VAL A 70 5.41 -2.08 -1.15
N LEU A 71 6.52 -1.68 -0.50
CA LEU A 71 6.59 -1.57 0.95
C LEU A 71 6.40 -0.10 1.34
N PHE A 72 5.30 0.20 2.03
CA PHE A 72 4.85 1.57 2.23
C PHE A 72 4.21 1.78 3.59
N GLY A 73 4.02 3.05 3.98
CA GLY A 73 3.28 3.42 5.17
C GLY A 73 2.10 4.33 4.81
N ILE A 74 0.88 4.01 5.26
CA ILE A 74 -0.28 4.89 5.03
C ILE A 74 -0.10 6.29 5.64
N TRP A 75 0.73 6.39 6.68
CA TRP A 75 1.09 7.61 7.40
C TRP A 75 2.16 8.44 6.66
N CYS A 76 2.78 7.89 5.62
CA CYS A 76 3.90 8.51 4.90
C CYS A 76 3.38 9.31 3.70
N HIS A 77 3.68 10.60 3.66
CA HIS A 77 3.26 11.50 2.57
C HIS A 77 3.80 11.05 1.20
N ASP A 78 5.06 10.61 1.13
CA ASP A 78 5.62 10.12 -0.12
C ASP A 78 4.95 8.81 -0.57
N SER A 79 4.54 7.94 0.38
CA SER A 79 3.74 6.75 0.06
C SER A 79 2.39 7.12 -0.53
N GLN A 80 1.70 8.11 0.05
CA GLN A 80 0.39 8.57 -0.45
C GLN A 80 0.50 9.12 -1.88
N ARG A 81 1.64 9.69 -2.25
CA ARG A 81 1.89 10.21 -3.59
C ARG A 81 2.37 9.14 -4.57
N GLU A 82 3.42 8.39 -4.21
CA GLU A 82 4.14 7.57 -5.19
C GLU A 82 3.53 6.17 -5.38
N VAL A 83 2.91 5.57 -4.33
CA VAL A 83 2.26 4.26 -4.48
C VAL A 83 1.13 4.29 -5.50
N PRO A 84 0.17 5.25 -5.42
CA PRO A 84 -0.88 5.36 -6.43
C PRO A 84 -0.37 5.62 -7.84
N ARG A 85 0.71 6.42 -7.98
CA ARG A 85 1.33 6.70 -9.29
C ARG A 85 1.87 5.43 -9.94
N LEU A 86 2.61 4.62 -9.17
CA LEU A 86 3.09 3.31 -9.64
C LEU A 86 1.91 2.41 -10.03
N LEU A 87 0.89 2.29 -9.17
CA LEU A 87 -0.28 1.47 -9.45
C LEU A 87 -1.03 1.94 -10.71
N ARG A 88 -1.14 3.26 -10.93
CA ARG A 88 -1.77 3.82 -12.12
C ARG A 88 -0.98 3.49 -13.39
N LEU A 89 0.34 3.62 -13.34
CA LEU A 89 1.22 3.24 -14.44
C LEU A 89 1.08 1.75 -14.77
N LEU A 90 1.19 0.87 -13.77
CA LEU A 90 1.07 -0.58 -13.95
C LEU A 90 -0.30 -0.98 -14.51
N ASN A 91 -1.37 -0.36 -14.02
CA ASN A 91 -2.72 -0.58 -14.57
C ASN A 91 -2.84 -0.14 -16.03
N THR A 92 -2.25 1.00 -16.39
CA THR A 92 -2.24 1.50 -17.78
C THR A 92 -1.48 0.55 -18.73
N LEU A 93 -0.45 -0.12 -18.21
CA LEU A 93 0.31 -1.15 -18.92
C LEU A 93 -0.34 -2.54 -18.90
N ASN A 94 -1.52 -2.69 -18.27
CA ASN A 94 -2.22 -3.96 -18.05
C ASN A 94 -1.40 -5.01 -17.29
N ILE A 95 -0.51 -4.59 -16.38
CA ILE A 95 0.21 -5.51 -15.50
C ILE A 95 -0.78 -6.12 -14.49
N GLN A 96 -0.78 -7.45 -14.39
CA GLN A 96 -1.73 -8.17 -13.54
C GLN A 96 -1.43 -7.94 -12.05
N GLU A 97 -2.49 -7.74 -11.25
CA GLU A 97 -2.37 -7.45 -9.81
C GLU A 97 -1.69 -8.57 -9.01
N ASN A 98 -1.75 -9.82 -9.48
CA ASN A 98 -1.10 -10.94 -8.80
C ASN A 98 0.44 -10.86 -8.78
N TYR A 99 1.04 -10.01 -9.61
CA TYR A 99 2.47 -9.69 -9.57
C TYR A 99 2.81 -8.50 -8.67
N ILE A 100 1.80 -7.86 -8.04
CA ILE A 100 1.96 -6.65 -7.23
C ILE A 100 1.64 -6.97 -5.77
N HIS A 101 2.64 -6.92 -4.91
CA HIS A 101 2.52 -7.20 -3.47
C HIS A 101 2.54 -5.89 -2.69
N LEU A 102 1.35 -5.41 -2.26
CA LEU A 102 1.24 -4.23 -1.41
C LEU A 102 1.41 -4.62 0.05
N ILE A 103 2.42 -4.06 0.71
CA ILE A 103 2.81 -4.39 2.08
C ILE A 103 2.85 -3.12 2.91
N GLY A 104 1.83 -2.95 3.76
CA GLY A 104 1.77 -1.86 4.72
C GLY A 104 2.76 -2.05 5.86
N LEU A 105 3.50 -1.01 6.20
CA LEU A 105 4.49 -0.99 7.27
C LEU A 105 4.10 -0.01 8.37
N ASN A 106 4.43 -0.35 9.62
CA ASN A 106 4.35 0.59 10.73
C ASN A 106 5.50 1.64 10.67
N PHE A 107 5.52 2.61 11.59
CA PHE A 107 6.56 3.64 11.66
C PHE A 107 7.99 3.08 11.80
N SER A 108 8.16 1.91 12.42
CA SER A 108 9.44 1.22 12.56
C SER A 108 9.81 0.36 11.34
N LYS A 109 9.04 0.44 10.25
CA LYS A 109 9.20 -0.33 9.01
C LYS A 109 9.02 -1.85 9.21
N ASN A 110 8.22 -2.25 10.20
CA ASN A 110 7.91 -3.64 10.51
C ASN A 110 6.47 -3.99 10.13
N GLU A 111 6.24 -5.26 9.85
CA GLU A 111 4.95 -5.90 9.66
C GLU A 111 5.03 -7.38 10.11
N PRO A 112 3.90 -8.13 10.24
CA PRO A 112 3.91 -9.46 10.88
C PRO A 112 4.81 -10.53 10.24
N GLN A 113 5.16 -10.38 8.94
CA GLN A 113 5.99 -11.35 8.21
C GLN A 113 7.45 -10.90 8.06
N ASP A 114 7.86 -9.83 8.75
CA ASP A 114 9.22 -9.28 8.75
C ASP A 114 9.80 -8.92 7.35
N ARG A 115 8.92 -8.69 6.34
CA ARG A 115 9.37 -8.34 4.98
C ARG A 115 10.08 -6.98 4.93
N GLY A 116 9.67 -6.04 5.79
CA GLY A 116 10.40 -4.77 5.95
C GLY A 116 11.88 -5.00 6.32
N LYS A 117 12.14 -5.96 7.21
CA LYS A 117 13.50 -6.35 7.59
C LYS A 117 14.18 -7.19 6.49
N HIS A 118 13.46 -8.13 5.88
CA HIS A 118 13.97 -8.97 4.80
C HIS A 118 14.49 -8.13 3.63
N PHE A 119 13.70 -7.15 3.17
CA PHE A 119 14.09 -6.20 2.11
C PHE A 119 14.94 -5.03 2.61
N GLN A 120 15.31 -5.01 3.89
CA GLN A 120 16.13 -3.96 4.52
C GLN A 120 15.56 -2.55 4.34
N ILE A 121 14.24 -2.42 4.49
CA ILE A 121 13.52 -1.16 4.27
C ILE A 121 13.89 -0.12 5.34
N LYS A 122 14.41 1.01 4.89
CA LYS A 122 14.78 2.14 5.75
C LYS A 122 13.89 3.36 5.52
N ARG A 123 13.29 3.48 4.34
CA ARG A 123 12.44 4.59 3.92
C ARG A 123 11.20 4.07 3.21
N THR A 124 10.13 4.84 3.23
CA THR A 124 8.85 4.50 2.60
C THR A 124 8.36 5.64 1.68
N PRO A 125 7.79 5.28 0.52
CA PRO A 125 7.70 3.93 -0.01
C PRO A 125 9.06 3.40 -0.50
N THR A 126 9.20 2.08 -0.58
CA THR A 126 10.26 1.45 -1.36
C THR A 126 9.61 0.44 -2.29
N PHE A 127 9.87 0.56 -3.58
CA PHE A 127 9.44 -0.37 -4.61
C PHE A 127 10.59 -1.30 -4.96
N VAL A 128 10.43 -2.60 -4.74
CA VAL A 128 11.46 -3.61 -5.00
C VAL A 128 11.00 -4.48 -6.16
N PHE A 129 11.83 -4.60 -7.18
CA PHE A 129 11.55 -5.39 -8.38
C PHE A 129 12.36 -6.67 -8.36
N LEU A 130 11.69 -7.82 -8.41
CA LEU A 130 12.33 -9.12 -8.43
C LEU A 130 12.10 -9.81 -9.76
N ARG A 131 13.15 -10.46 -10.31
CA ARG A 131 13.05 -11.43 -11.40
C ARG A 131 13.62 -12.76 -10.91
N ASN A 132 12.85 -13.84 -11.00
CA ASN A 132 13.25 -15.16 -10.50
C ASN A 132 13.69 -15.10 -9.02
N GLN A 133 12.94 -14.40 -8.15
CA GLN A 133 13.21 -14.19 -6.72
C GLN A 133 14.51 -13.42 -6.41
N LYS A 134 15.16 -12.85 -7.41
CA LYS A 134 16.36 -12.02 -7.24
C LYS A 134 16.02 -10.56 -7.51
N GLU A 135 16.43 -9.68 -6.61
CA GLU A 135 16.26 -8.24 -6.79
C GLU A 135 17.07 -7.75 -7.99
N VAL A 136 16.37 -7.11 -8.91
CA VAL A 136 16.97 -6.47 -10.10
C VAL A 136 17.08 -4.97 -9.95
N GLY A 137 16.37 -4.37 -9.00
CA GLY A 137 16.49 -2.97 -8.64
C GLY A 137 15.36 -2.51 -7.71
N ARG A 138 15.45 -1.27 -7.26
CA ARG A 138 14.44 -0.64 -6.40
C ARG A 138 14.36 0.86 -6.62
N ILE A 139 13.21 1.44 -6.29
CA ILE A 139 12.99 2.88 -6.17
C ILE A 139 12.69 3.18 -4.70
N ILE A 140 13.40 4.17 -4.12
CA ILE A 140 13.29 4.52 -2.70
C ILE A 140 12.72 5.92 -2.57
N GLU A 141 11.63 6.07 -1.83
CA GLU A 141 10.85 7.29 -1.58
C GLU A 141 10.22 7.85 -2.86
N MET A 142 11.01 8.30 -3.81
CA MET A 142 10.56 8.86 -5.09
C MET A 142 11.53 8.48 -6.21
N PRO A 143 11.11 8.51 -7.47
CA PRO A 143 12.02 8.31 -8.60
C PRO A 143 13.05 9.44 -8.70
N GLU A 144 14.22 9.13 -9.27
CA GLU A 144 15.29 10.09 -9.52
C GLU A 144 14.94 11.06 -10.66
N ILE A 145 14.28 10.56 -11.72
CA ILE A 145 13.89 11.33 -12.91
C ILE A 145 12.37 11.29 -13.05
N SER A 146 11.82 10.14 -13.37
CA SER A 146 10.39 9.82 -13.39
C SER A 146 10.21 8.32 -13.16
N LEU A 147 8.99 7.90 -12.81
CA LEU A 147 8.70 6.46 -12.65
C LEU A 147 9.07 5.67 -13.90
N GLU A 148 8.71 6.19 -15.07
CA GLU A 148 8.94 5.54 -16.35
C GLU A 148 10.45 5.44 -16.66
N ALA A 149 11.19 6.53 -16.44
CA ALA A 149 12.64 6.57 -16.73
C ALA A 149 13.41 5.63 -15.79
N ASP A 150 13.07 5.63 -14.49
CA ASP A 150 13.72 4.78 -13.51
C ASP A 150 13.38 3.31 -13.72
N LEU A 151 12.12 2.99 -14.06
CA LEU A 151 11.70 1.64 -14.41
C LEU A 151 12.39 1.14 -15.68
N LEU A 152 12.48 1.98 -16.71
CA LEU A 152 13.23 1.64 -17.91
C LEU A 152 14.71 1.34 -17.61
N LYS A 153 15.35 2.14 -16.76
CA LYS A 153 16.73 1.92 -16.31
C LYS A 153 16.89 0.60 -15.56
N ILE A 154 15.93 0.27 -14.64
CA ILE A 154 15.97 -0.94 -13.81
C ILE A 154 15.69 -2.19 -14.64
N LEU A 155 14.64 -2.17 -15.46
CA LEU A 155 14.10 -3.35 -16.12
C LEU A 155 14.69 -3.54 -17.53
N GLY A 156 15.05 -2.46 -18.23
CA GLY A 156 15.62 -2.50 -19.58
C GLY A 156 17.10 -2.87 -19.63
N SER A 157 17.82 -2.89 -18.52
CA SER A 157 19.23 -3.30 -18.45
C SER A 157 19.43 -4.81 -18.26
N LEU A 158 18.37 -5.62 -18.44
CA LEU A 158 18.35 -7.05 -18.13
C LEU A 158 18.41 -7.96 -19.38
N ASP A 159 18.73 -7.38 -20.55
CA ASP A 159 18.96 -8.12 -21.83
C ASP A 159 20.39 -8.64 -21.96
#